data_c5ac7c2dd6e8c0b3c2f0612f133e2b78
#
_entry.id   c5ac7c2dd6e8c0b3c2f0612f133e2b78
#
_cell.length_a   1.000
_cell.length_b   1.000
_cell.length_c   1.000
_cell.angle_alpha   90.00
_cell.angle_beta   90.00
_cell.angle_gamma   90.00
#
_symmetry.space_group_name_H-M   'P 1'
#
loop_
_entity.id
_entity.type
_entity.pdbx_description
1 polymer ?
#
loop_
_entity_poly.entity_id
_entity_poly.type
_entity_poly.pdbx_seq_one_letter_code
_entity_poly.pdbx_strand_id
1 'polypeptide(L)'
;MVSAWYATLDYIKANPVEATAIMAKQAGISPADYGKLNAGTQILDAKSAAAAFVDAAAPTSLPATARIINPFLVESGFTKTAATLDGLFAPEFTATYLTGAGR
;
A
#
# COMPACT_ATOMS: atom_id res chain seq x y z
N MET A 1 15.67 2.82 -1.28
CA MET A 1 14.41 2.50 -2.01
C MET A 1 13.19 3.04 -1.27
N VAL A 2 12.94 2.65 -0.01
CA VAL A 2 11.76 3.10 0.78
C VAL A 2 11.69 4.62 0.93
N SER A 3 12.82 5.29 1.21
CA SER A 3 12.88 6.76 1.30
C SER A 3 12.47 7.44 0.00
N ALA A 4 12.91 6.92 -1.15
CA ALA A 4 12.53 7.45 -2.46
C ALA A 4 11.03 7.28 -2.72
N TRP A 5 10.45 6.15 -2.32
CA TRP A 5 9.01 5.91 -2.42
C TRP A 5 8.20 6.95 -1.66
N TYR A 6 8.47 7.12 -0.38
CA TYR A 6 7.71 8.08 0.44
C TYR A 6 7.97 9.54 0.04
N ALA A 7 9.19 9.89 -0.37
CA ALA A 7 9.47 11.21 -0.92
C ALA A 7 8.69 11.47 -2.22
N THR A 8 8.49 10.44 -3.05
CA THR A 8 7.64 10.53 -4.24
C THR A 8 6.18 10.77 -3.87
N LEU A 9 5.66 10.10 -2.84
CA LEU A 9 4.29 10.33 -2.36
C LEU A 9 4.10 11.75 -1.81
N ASP A 10 5.10 12.28 -1.10
CA ASP A 10 5.10 13.66 -0.62
C ASP A 10 5.10 14.65 -1.78
N TYR A 11 5.90 14.37 -2.84
CA TYR A 11 5.91 15.18 -4.05
C TYR A 11 4.54 15.17 -4.76
N ILE A 12 3.93 14.00 -4.94
CA ILE A 12 2.59 13.87 -5.55
C ILE A 12 1.55 14.69 -4.78
N LYS A 13 1.62 14.65 -3.45
CA LYS A 13 0.72 15.40 -2.58
C LYS A 13 0.92 16.91 -2.67
N ALA A 14 2.18 17.35 -2.80
CA ALA A 14 2.53 18.76 -2.93
C ALA A 14 2.26 19.32 -4.33
N ASN A 15 2.34 18.49 -5.37
CA ASN A 15 2.25 18.89 -6.78
C ASN A 15 1.24 18.01 -7.55
N PRO A 16 -0.04 17.97 -7.15
CA PRO A 16 -0.99 16.98 -7.66
C PRO A 16 -1.27 17.10 -9.16
N VAL A 17 -1.31 18.30 -9.70
CA VAL A 17 -1.58 18.54 -11.13
C VAL A 17 -0.43 18.04 -11.99
N GLU A 18 0.80 18.43 -11.65
CA GLU A 18 2.01 18.02 -12.38
C GLU A 18 2.23 16.51 -12.28
N ALA A 19 2.11 15.96 -11.08
CA ALA A 19 2.24 14.52 -10.84
C ALA A 19 1.21 13.72 -11.63
N THR A 20 -0.05 14.15 -11.65
CA THR A 20 -1.11 13.52 -12.46
C THR A 20 -0.77 13.56 -13.95
N ALA A 21 -0.26 14.66 -14.45
CA ALA A 21 0.14 14.77 -15.86
C ALA A 21 1.29 13.82 -16.22
N ILE A 22 2.30 13.69 -15.35
CA ILE A 22 3.42 12.76 -15.52
C ILE A 22 2.93 11.31 -15.52
N MET A 23 2.12 10.95 -14.54
CA MET A 23 1.58 9.58 -14.40
C MET A 23 0.65 9.21 -15.56
N ALA A 24 -0.22 10.12 -16.00
CA ALA A 24 -1.10 9.92 -17.14
C ALA A 24 -0.31 9.71 -18.44
N LYS A 25 0.73 10.52 -18.66
CA LYS A 25 1.63 10.38 -19.81
C LYS A 25 2.30 8.99 -19.81
N GLN A 26 2.77 8.54 -18.65
CA GLN A 26 3.39 7.21 -18.52
C GLN A 26 2.39 6.09 -18.75
N ALA A 27 1.13 6.26 -18.33
CA ALA A 27 0.04 5.31 -18.57
C ALA A 27 -0.53 5.36 -20.00
N GLY A 28 -0.16 6.35 -20.81
CA GLY A 28 -0.67 6.52 -22.18
C GLY A 28 -2.13 6.98 -22.26
N ILE A 29 -2.64 7.67 -21.24
CA ILE A 29 -4.01 8.17 -21.18
C ILE A 29 -4.05 9.66 -20.85
N SER A 30 -5.24 10.28 -20.95
CA SER A 30 -5.40 11.69 -20.59
C SER A 30 -5.28 11.91 -19.08
N PRO A 31 -4.84 13.09 -18.61
CA PRO A 31 -4.85 13.42 -17.18
C PRO A 31 -6.24 13.33 -16.54
N ALA A 32 -7.30 13.66 -17.28
CA ALA A 32 -8.67 13.56 -16.80
C ALA A 32 -9.10 12.11 -16.57
N ASP A 33 -8.74 11.20 -17.47
CA ASP A 33 -9.05 9.77 -17.32
C ASP A 33 -8.19 9.13 -16.23
N TYR A 34 -6.91 9.51 -16.14
CA TYR A 34 -6.06 9.08 -15.03
C TYR A 34 -6.64 9.50 -13.69
N GLY A 35 -7.15 10.73 -13.56
CA GLY A 35 -7.80 11.23 -12.34
C GLY A 35 -9.02 10.40 -11.95
N LYS A 36 -9.84 10.00 -12.91
CA LYS A 36 -11.00 9.11 -12.65
C LYS A 36 -10.58 7.74 -12.13
N LEU A 37 -9.56 7.13 -12.74
CA LEU A 37 -9.01 5.85 -12.29
C LEU A 37 -8.37 5.96 -10.91
N ASN A 38 -7.62 7.04 -10.68
CA ASN A 38 -6.93 7.26 -9.42
C ASN A 38 -7.89 7.54 -8.25
N ALA A 39 -9.09 8.07 -8.50
CA ALA A 39 -10.08 8.36 -7.48
C ALA A 39 -10.53 7.11 -6.70
N GLY A 40 -10.44 5.92 -7.30
CA GLY A 40 -10.73 4.64 -6.65
C GLY A 40 -9.51 3.99 -5.97
N THR A 41 -8.35 4.64 -5.99
CA THR A 41 -7.09 4.09 -5.47
C THR A 41 -6.60 4.89 -4.29
N GLN A 42 -6.39 4.23 -3.16
CA GLN A 42 -5.75 4.84 -1.99
C GLN A 42 -4.31 4.34 -1.88
N ILE A 43 -3.36 5.25 -2.01
CA ILE A 43 -1.94 4.99 -1.74
C ILE A 43 -1.64 5.47 -0.33
N LEU A 44 -1.19 4.56 0.54
CA LEU A 44 -0.93 4.88 1.94
C LEU A 44 0.39 5.64 2.09
N ASP A 45 0.36 6.75 2.82
CA ASP A 45 1.57 7.40 3.31
C ASP A 45 2.26 6.54 4.37
N ALA A 46 3.48 6.93 4.79
CA ALA A 46 4.28 6.13 5.71
C ALA A 46 3.57 5.87 7.06
N LYS A 47 2.85 6.86 7.58
CA LYS A 47 2.14 6.74 8.85
C LYS A 47 0.94 5.80 8.73
N SER A 48 0.15 5.95 7.68
CA SER A 48 -1.00 5.08 7.40
C SER A 48 -0.55 3.66 7.06
N ALA A 49 0.56 3.50 6.33
CA ALA A 49 1.15 2.20 6.03
C ALA A 49 1.63 1.50 7.32
N ALA A 50 2.31 2.21 8.22
CA ALA A 50 2.72 1.65 9.51
C ALA A 50 1.52 1.19 10.35
N ALA A 51 0.43 1.97 10.35
CA ALA A 51 -0.80 1.59 11.05
C ALA A 51 -1.45 0.33 10.46
N ALA A 52 -1.35 0.11 9.15
CA ALA A 52 -1.88 -1.09 8.50
C ALA A 52 -1.14 -2.38 8.90
N PHE A 53 0.10 -2.31 9.35
CA PHE A 53 0.85 -3.45 9.86
C PHE A 53 0.52 -3.82 11.31
N VAL A 54 -0.20 -2.95 12.04
CA VAL A 54 -0.60 -3.24 13.42
C VAL A 54 -1.71 -4.29 13.41
N ASP A 55 -1.54 -5.32 14.25
CA ASP A 55 -2.59 -6.34 14.44
C ASP A 55 -3.74 -5.74 15.27
N ALA A 56 -4.82 -5.42 14.61
CA ALA A 56 -6.00 -4.80 15.20
C ALA A 56 -7.27 -5.36 14.56
N ALA A 57 -8.37 -5.34 15.30
CA ALA A 57 -9.68 -5.73 14.78
C ALA A 57 -10.27 -4.64 13.86
N ALA A 58 -9.59 -4.37 12.77
CA ALA A 58 -9.97 -3.34 11.79
C ALA A 58 -9.78 -3.87 10.36
N PRO A 59 -10.66 -3.49 9.41
CA PRO A 59 -10.55 -3.92 8.01
C PRO A 59 -9.26 -3.46 7.33
N THR A 60 -8.62 -2.43 7.87
CA THR A 60 -7.35 -1.89 7.38
C THR A 60 -6.12 -2.62 7.93
N SER A 61 -6.29 -3.52 8.90
CA SER A 61 -5.19 -4.32 9.45
C SER A 61 -4.81 -5.44 8.49
N LEU A 62 -3.59 -5.42 7.97
CA LEU A 62 -3.06 -6.47 7.10
C LEU A 62 -2.97 -7.83 7.80
N PRO A 63 -2.46 -7.94 9.04
CA PRO A 63 -2.42 -9.21 9.75
C PRO A 63 -3.82 -9.79 10.01
N ALA A 64 -4.78 -8.97 10.44
CA ALA A 64 -6.16 -9.42 10.68
C ALA A 64 -6.83 -9.88 9.38
N THR A 65 -6.67 -9.13 8.30
CA THR A 65 -7.22 -9.46 6.98
C THR A 65 -6.61 -10.76 6.45
N ALA A 66 -5.30 -10.95 6.59
CA ALA A 66 -4.64 -12.20 6.18
C ALA A 66 -5.20 -13.43 6.92
N ARG A 67 -5.47 -13.32 8.22
CA ARG A 67 -6.09 -14.41 8.99
C ARG A 67 -7.50 -14.75 8.53
N ILE A 68 -8.25 -13.79 8.02
CA ILE A 68 -9.61 -14.00 7.48
C ILE A 68 -9.54 -14.62 6.08
N ILE A 69 -8.67 -14.09 5.21
CA ILE A 69 -8.57 -14.52 3.82
C ILE A 69 -7.98 -15.94 3.72
N ASN A 70 -7.01 -16.29 4.54
CA ASN A 70 -6.27 -17.54 4.44
C ASN A 70 -7.18 -18.79 4.49
N PRO A 71 -8.06 -18.97 5.50
CA PRO A 71 -9.00 -20.09 5.51
C PRO A 71 -10.03 -20.02 4.36
N PHE A 72 -10.48 -18.82 4.00
CA PHE A 72 -11.41 -18.63 2.88
C PHE A 72 -10.84 -19.16 1.56
N LEU A 73 -9.55 -18.95 1.29
CA LEU A 73 -8.89 -19.45 0.07
C LEU A 73 -8.88 -21.00 0.02
N VAL A 74 -8.72 -21.65 1.17
CA VAL A 74 -8.80 -23.11 1.28
C VAL A 74 -10.24 -23.61 1.07
N GLU A 75 -11.20 -23.01 1.78
CA GLU A 75 -12.62 -23.38 1.68
C GLU A 75 -13.17 -23.18 0.27
N SER A 76 -12.73 -22.14 -0.43
CA SER A 76 -13.12 -21.84 -1.80
C SER A 76 -12.37 -22.66 -2.86
N GLY A 77 -11.41 -23.51 -2.46
CA GLY A 77 -10.63 -24.36 -3.36
C GLY A 77 -9.56 -23.62 -4.18
N PHE A 78 -9.26 -22.35 -3.87
CA PHE A 78 -8.18 -21.60 -4.51
C PHE A 78 -6.80 -22.12 -4.10
N THR A 79 -6.66 -22.58 -2.86
CA THR A 79 -5.45 -23.24 -2.37
C THR A 79 -5.80 -24.57 -1.71
N LYS A 80 -4.86 -25.52 -1.72
CA LYS A 80 -5.05 -26.83 -1.09
C LYS A 80 -4.85 -26.79 0.43
N THR A 81 -3.98 -25.89 0.88
CA THR A 81 -3.61 -25.75 2.28
C THR A 81 -3.50 -24.26 2.63
N ALA A 82 -3.71 -23.94 3.90
CA ALA A 82 -3.51 -22.61 4.41
C ALA A 82 -2.02 -22.22 4.34
N ALA A 83 -1.75 -20.96 3.96
CA ALA A 83 -0.41 -20.42 3.94
C ALA A 83 0.10 -20.14 5.36
N THR A 84 1.41 -20.25 5.56
CA THR A 84 2.07 -19.77 6.78
C THR A 84 2.06 -18.24 6.76
N LEU A 85 1.53 -17.61 7.81
CA LEU A 85 1.45 -16.15 7.91
C LEU A 85 2.67 -15.53 8.61
N ASP A 86 3.47 -16.33 9.30
CA ASP A 86 4.70 -15.87 9.95
C ASP A 86 5.69 -15.35 8.90
N GLY A 87 6.18 -14.12 9.12
CA GLY A 87 7.11 -13.47 8.19
C GLY A 87 6.49 -12.97 6.88
N LEU A 88 5.16 -13.01 6.75
CA LEU A 88 4.47 -12.50 5.55
C LEU A 88 4.62 -10.97 5.40
N PHE A 89 4.68 -10.25 6.50
CA PHE A 89 4.79 -8.80 6.53
C PHE A 89 6.15 -8.35 7.07
N ALA A 90 6.67 -7.28 6.48
CA ALA A 90 7.97 -6.69 6.84
C ALA A 90 7.79 -5.20 7.25
N PRO A 91 7.20 -4.92 8.42
CA PRO A 91 6.89 -3.56 8.87
C PRO A 91 8.13 -2.72 9.18
N GLU A 92 9.28 -3.36 9.40
CA GLU A 92 10.53 -2.73 9.81
C GLU A 92 11.03 -1.66 8.83
N PHE A 93 10.80 -1.83 7.54
CA PHE A 93 11.23 -0.85 6.53
C PHE A 93 10.48 0.48 6.64
N THR A 94 9.17 0.42 6.84
CA THR A 94 8.33 1.62 7.06
C THR A 94 8.62 2.24 8.43
N ALA A 95 8.79 1.43 9.47
CA ALA A 95 9.14 1.89 10.80
C ALA A 95 10.50 2.62 10.81
N THR A 96 11.51 2.06 10.14
CA THR A 96 12.84 2.68 10.00
C THR A 96 12.75 4.04 9.29
N TYR A 97 11.94 4.15 8.24
CA TYR A 97 11.73 5.42 7.57
C TYR A 97 11.12 6.47 8.51
N LEU A 98 10.09 6.11 9.28
CA LEU A 98 9.41 7.03 10.21
C LEU A 98 10.30 7.53 11.35
N THR A 99 11.25 6.72 11.81
CA THR A 99 12.23 7.14 12.83
C THR A 99 13.34 8.04 12.28
N GLY A 100 13.38 8.26 10.96
CA GLY A 100 14.42 9.05 10.30
C GLY A 100 15.73 8.30 10.06
N ALA A 101 15.87 7.06 10.51
CA ALA A 101 17.09 6.27 10.33
C ALA A 101 17.30 5.81 8.87
N GLY A 102 16.24 5.85 8.06
CA GLY A 102 16.27 5.48 6.65
C GLY A 102 16.30 6.66 5.67
N ARG A 103 16.45 7.86 6.16
CA ARG A 103 16.47 9.09 5.36
C ARG A 103 17.88 9.49 4.95
#